data_c3ebf39267ca12c61d99f3616f8ff855
#
_entry.id   c3ebf39267ca12c61d99f3616f8ff855
#
_cell.length_a   1.000
_cell.length_b   1.000
_cell.length_c   1.000
_cell.angle_alpha   90.00
_cell.angle_beta   90.00
_cell.angle_gamma   90.00
#
_symmetry.space_group_name_H-M   'P 1'
#
loop_
_entity.id
_entity.type
_entity.pdbx_description
1 polymer ?
#
loop_
_entity_poly.entity_id
_entity_poly.type
_entity_poly.pdbx_seq_one_letter_code
_entity_poly.pdbx_strand_id
1 'polypeptide(L)'
;VYDTEYKGFYGMGTWDLMCSGSYNGNSFCPAGYTAYEKWVAGWINPVELKDKISVTGMAPTAQGGEAYKFTNPACSDEYYIIENRQKQGWDAALAGAGIIINHINYDQDLWDINMPNTNDPDYNQYEHITLIPADNMKNRLKQMFINYFVLTSNPKFLKYIEDTDFMRISTI
;
A
#
# COMPACT_ATOMS: atom_id res chain seq x y z
N VAL A 1 -8.78 0.95 -6.94
CA VAL A 1 -8.56 2.30 -6.42
C VAL A 1 -7.55 3.02 -7.32
N TYR A 2 -8.00 3.64 -8.37
CA TYR A 2 -7.17 4.35 -9.35
C TYR A 2 -7.85 5.66 -9.76
N ASP A 3 -7.11 6.52 -10.43
CA ASP A 3 -7.64 7.77 -10.99
C ASP A 3 -8.53 7.46 -12.20
N THR A 4 -9.82 7.60 -12.02
CA THR A 4 -10.83 7.34 -13.05
C THR A 4 -10.80 8.35 -14.20
N GLU A 5 -10.24 9.53 -13.96
CA GLU A 5 -10.14 10.61 -14.93
C GLU A 5 -8.77 10.69 -15.63
N TYR A 6 -7.82 9.85 -15.23
CA TYR A 6 -6.44 9.83 -15.75
C TYR A 6 -5.73 11.19 -15.67
N LYS A 7 -6.04 11.98 -14.64
CA LYS A 7 -5.52 13.35 -14.46
C LYS A 7 -4.23 13.43 -13.64
N GLY A 8 -3.55 12.31 -13.48
CA GLY A 8 -2.19 12.33 -12.96
C GLY A 8 -1.96 11.64 -11.62
N PHE A 9 -2.96 11.09 -10.98
CA PHE A 9 -2.78 10.22 -9.83
C PHE A 9 -2.50 8.78 -10.27
N TYR A 10 -1.50 8.18 -9.67
CA TYR A 10 -1.12 6.79 -9.99
C TYR A 10 -1.98 5.77 -9.24
N GLY A 11 -2.47 6.14 -8.06
CA GLY A 11 -3.18 5.23 -7.17
C GLY A 11 -2.28 4.10 -6.68
N MET A 12 -2.84 2.89 -6.63
CA MET A 12 -2.16 1.69 -6.16
C MET A 12 -1.42 0.92 -7.28
N GLY A 13 -1.62 1.31 -8.53
CA GLY A 13 -0.94 0.72 -9.69
C GLY A 13 -1.16 -0.78 -9.83
N THR A 14 -0.10 -1.50 -10.16
CA THR A 14 -0.12 -2.95 -10.38
C THR A 14 -0.15 -3.80 -9.09
N TRP A 15 -0.16 -3.15 -7.93
CA TRP A 15 -0.17 -3.81 -6.62
C TRP A 15 -1.58 -4.10 -6.09
N ASP A 16 -2.58 -3.54 -6.71
CA ASP A 16 -3.97 -3.60 -6.28
C ASP A 16 -4.85 -4.14 -7.41
N LEU A 17 -5.68 -5.15 -7.09
CA LEU A 17 -6.59 -5.80 -8.03
C LEU A 17 -7.59 -4.81 -8.62
N MET A 18 -8.09 -3.87 -7.81
CA MET A 18 -9.07 -2.86 -8.21
C MET A 18 -8.44 -1.66 -8.94
N CYS A 19 -7.12 -1.72 -9.17
CA CYS A 19 -6.36 -0.80 -9.99
C CYS A 19 -5.79 -1.55 -11.22
N SER A 20 -4.55 -1.29 -11.62
CA SER A 20 -3.92 -1.94 -12.78
C SER A 20 -3.44 -3.38 -12.49
N GLY A 21 -3.50 -3.84 -11.25
CA GLY A 21 -3.09 -5.18 -10.86
C GLY A 21 -3.93 -6.31 -11.47
N SER A 22 -5.15 -6.00 -11.94
CA SER A 22 -5.98 -6.93 -12.71
C SER A 22 -5.34 -7.37 -14.04
N TYR A 23 -4.42 -6.58 -14.58
CA TYR A 23 -3.72 -6.85 -15.84
C TYR A 23 -2.38 -7.57 -15.66
N ASN A 24 -1.97 -7.88 -14.44
CA ASN A 24 -0.72 -8.58 -14.18
C ASN A 24 -0.68 -9.94 -14.88
N GLY A 25 0.51 -10.35 -15.33
CA GLY A 25 0.70 -11.60 -16.05
C GLY A 25 -0.17 -11.70 -17.31
N ASN A 26 -0.35 -10.61 -18.06
CA ASN A 26 -1.26 -10.52 -19.21
C ASN A 26 -2.70 -10.91 -18.84
N SER A 27 -3.18 -10.49 -17.68
CA SER A 27 -4.49 -10.79 -17.10
C SER A 27 -4.72 -12.26 -16.71
N PHE A 28 -3.67 -13.10 -16.73
CA PHE A 28 -3.75 -14.49 -16.25
C PHE A 28 -3.35 -14.66 -14.78
N CYS A 29 -2.68 -13.68 -14.21
CA CYS A 29 -2.25 -13.71 -12.82
C CYS A 29 -2.45 -12.33 -12.18
N PRO A 30 -3.70 -11.91 -11.96
CA PRO A 30 -4.01 -10.64 -11.31
C PRO A 30 -3.43 -10.60 -9.90
N ALA A 31 -3.16 -9.38 -9.40
CA ALA A 31 -2.72 -9.19 -8.02
C ALA A 31 -3.77 -9.72 -7.03
N GLY A 32 -3.32 -10.34 -5.96
CA GLY A 32 -4.18 -10.64 -4.81
C GLY A 32 -4.66 -9.35 -4.14
N TYR A 33 -5.73 -9.45 -3.38
CA TYR A 33 -6.22 -8.34 -2.57
C TYR A 33 -5.15 -7.84 -1.61
N THR A 34 -5.04 -6.52 -1.48
CA THR A 34 -4.19 -5.87 -0.49
C THR A 34 -4.67 -6.15 0.94
N ALA A 35 -3.82 -5.94 1.93
CA ALA A 35 -4.23 -6.07 3.32
C ALA A 35 -5.34 -5.07 3.68
N TYR A 36 -5.35 -3.89 3.05
CA TYR A 36 -6.43 -2.92 3.20
C TYR A 36 -7.77 -3.49 2.73
N GLU A 37 -7.82 -4.02 1.50
CA GLU A 37 -9.05 -4.60 0.94
C GLU A 37 -9.54 -5.81 1.76
N LYS A 38 -8.62 -6.68 2.17
CA LYS A 38 -8.93 -7.84 3.03
C LYS A 38 -9.51 -7.42 4.38
N TRP A 39 -8.99 -6.34 4.95
CA TRP A 39 -9.49 -5.79 6.21
C TRP A 39 -10.89 -5.20 6.04
N VAL A 40 -11.11 -4.37 5.02
CA VAL A 40 -12.44 -3.80 4.72
C VAL A 40 -13.45 -4.90 4.42
N ALA A 41 -13.05 -5.99 3.74
CA ALA A 41 -13.89 -7.16 3.51
C ALA A 41 -14.12 -8.02 4.78
N GLY A 42 -13.49 -7.71 5.89
CA GLY A 42 -13.61 -8.47 7.14
C GLY A 42 -12.87 -9.81 7.16
N TRP A 43 -11.92 -10.02 6.24
CA TRP A 43 -11.17 -11.28 6.15
C TRP A 43 -9.96 -11.32 7.06
N ILE A 44 -9.40 -10.19 7.40
CA ILE A 44 -8.30 -10.05 8.35
C ILE A 44 -8.54 -8.89 9.30
N ASN A 45 -7.83 -8.89 10.43
CA ASN A 45 -7.77 -7.75 11.34
C ASN A 45 -6.29 -7.37 11.50
N PRO A 46 -5.83 -6.25 10.90
CA PRO A 46 -4.47 -5.79 11.09
C PRO A 46 -4.19 -5.49 12.56
N VAL A 47 -2.98 -5.81 12.99
CA VAL A 47 -2.51 -5.52 14.35
C VAL A 47 -2.28 -4.02 14.48
N GLU A 48 -3.02 -3.36 15.37
CA GLU A 48 -2.88 -1.93 15.61
C GLU A 48 -1.58 -1.63 16.36
N LEU A 49 -0.75 -0.79 15.77
CA LEU A 49 0.51 -0.34 16.34
C LEU A 49 0.28 0.91 17.19
N LYS A 50 0.47 0.79 18.50
CA LYS A 50 0.34 1.92 19.46
C LYS A 50 1.67 2.43 19.93
N ASP A 51 2.69 1.59 19.86
CA ASP A 51 4.03 1.86 20.34
C ASP A 51 5.07 1.41 19.33
N LYS A 52 6.31 1.84 19.54
CA LYS A 52 7.45 1.40 18.75
C LYS A 52 7.66 -0.10 18.92
N ILE A 53 7.58 -0.83 17.83
CA ILE A 53 7.80 -2.27 17.82
C ILE A 53 8.89 -2.67 16.82
N SER A 54 9.44 -3.86 17.02
CA SER A 54 10.30 -4.53 16.04
C SER A 54 9.64 -5.83 15.61
N VAL A 55 9.39 -5.97 14.31
CA VAL A 55 8.83 -7.18 13.72
C VAL A 55 9.90 -7.84 12.87
N THR A 56 10.17 -9.12 13.15
CA THR A 56 11.13 -9.93 12.40
C THR A 56 10.43 -11.13 11.79
N GLY A 57 10.84 -11.54 10.58
CA GLY A 57 10.25 -12.70 9.92
C GLY A 57 8.78 -12.51 9.56
N MET A 58 8.37 -11.31 9.16
CA MET A 58 6.99 -11.02 8.78
C MET A 58 6.57 -11.90 7.60
N ALA A 59 5.65 -12.83 7.85
CA ALA A 59 5.15 -13.74 6.84
C ALA A 59 4.32 -13.02 5.78
N PRO A 60 4.27 -13.53 4.52
CA PRO A 60 3.44 -12.94 3.48
C PRO A 60 1.94 -13.00 3.82
N THR A 61 1.21 -11.91 3.57
CA THR A 61 -0.24 -11.85 3.79
C THR A 61 -1.01 -12.82 2.89
N ALA A 62 -0.46 -13.18 1.72
CA ALA A 62 -1.01 -14.23 0.85
C ALA A 62 -0.94 -15.64 1.47
N GLN A 63 -0.11 -15.84 2.50
CA GLN A 63 0.05 -17.10 3.24
C GLN A 63 -0.53 -17.03 4.66
N GLY A 64 -1.40 -16.06 4.94
CA GLY A 64 -1.98 -15.87 6.27
C GLY A 64 -1.08 -15.10 7.23
N GLY A 65 -0.04 -14.43 6.73
CA GLY A 65 0.79 -13.52 7.53
C GLY A 65 -0.02 -12.32 8.02
N GLU A 66 0.40 -11.78 9.16
CA GLU A 66 -0.21 -10.60 9.76
C GLU A 66 0.05 -9.35 8.92
N ALA A 67 -0.93 -8.45 8.90
CA ALA A 67 -0.75 -7.07 8.51
C ALA A 67 -0.73 -6.19 9.76
N TYR A 68 -0.10 -5.04 9.67
CA TYR A 68 -0.02 -4.08 10.75
C TYR A 68 -0.67 -2.76 10.33
N LYS A 69 -1.33 -2.11 11.28
CA LYS A 69 -1.96 -0.80 11.06
C LYS A 69 -1.39 0.20 12.05
N PHE A 70 -1.10 1.37 11.54
CA PHE A 70 -0.76 2.54 12.35
C PHE A 70 -1.72 3.66 12.03
N THR A 71 -2.46 4.12 13.03
CA THR A 71 -3.40 5.24 12.91
C THR A 71 -2.71 6.53 13.35
N ASN A 72 -2.87 7.60 12.58
CA ASN A 72 -2.38 8.92 12.98
C ASN A 72 -3.10 9.38 14.26
N PRO A 73 -2.38 9.62 15.36
CA PRO A 73 -3.02 10.02 16.61
C PRO A 73 -3.78 11.36 16.53
N ALA A 74 -3.45 12.20 15.55
CA ALA A 74 -4.10 13.50 15.35
C ALA A 74 -5.33 13.40 14.42
N CYS A 75 -5.48 12.32 13.66
CA CYS A 75 -6.57 12.14 12.70
C CYS A 75 -6.87 10.65 12.52
N SER A 76 -7.98 10.17 13.07
CA SER A 76 -8.36 8.75 13.04
C SER A 76 -8.59 8.21 11.62
N ASP A 77 -8.90 9.07 10.68
CA ASP A 77 -9.19 8.71 9.30
C ASP A 77 -7.91 8.60 8.46
N GLU A 78 -6.78 9.06 8.99
CA GLU A 78 -5.47 8.87 8.39
C GLU A 78 -4.72 7.72 9.05
N TYR A 79 -4.35 6.72 8.27
CA TYR A 79 -3.64 5.55 8.76
C TYR A 79 -2.79 4.88 7.68
N TYR A 80 -1.90 4.02 8.15
CA TYR A 80 -0.98 3.24 7.33
C TYR A 80 -1.24 1.76 7.53
N ILE A 81 -1.25 1.00 6.44
CA ILE A 81 -1.31 -0.47 6.50
C ILE A 81 -0.03 -1.05 5.91
N ILE A 82 0.59 -1.94 6.66
CA ILE A 82 1.87 -2.53 6.36
C ILE A 82 1.67 -4.02 6.16
N GLU A 83 2.11 -4.54 5.03
CA GLU A 83 2.02 -5.94 4.69
C GLU A 83 3.28 -6.44 3.99
N ASN A 84 3.54 -7.73 4.08
CA ASN A 84 4.55 -8.40 3.27
C ASN A 84 3.89 -9.04 2.05
N ARG A 85 4.30 -8.64 0.85
CA ARG A 85 3.88 -9.23 -0.42
C ARG A 85 5.05 -9.97 -1.04
N GLN A 86 4.82 -11.22 -1.42
CA GLN A 86 5.82 -12.05 -2.08
C GLN A 86 5.29 -12.58 -3.40
N LYS A 87 6.17 -12.80 -4.38
CA LYS A 87 5.78 -13.30 -5.73
C LYS A 87 5.36 -14.76 -5.68
N GLN A 88 4.18 -15.04 -5.13
CA GLN A 88 3.61 -16.37 -4.93
C GLN A 88 2.09 -16.33 -5.08
N GLY A 89 1.50 -17.43 -5.54
CA GLY A 89 0.06 -17.54 -5.77
C GLY A 89 -0.43 -16.45 -6.70
N TRP A 90 -1.45 -15.71 -6.33
CA TRP A 90 -1.98 -14.59 -7.10
C TRP A 90 -0.99 -13.43 -7.22
N ASP A 91 -0.04 -13.33 -6.33
CA ASP A 91 0.99 -12.29 -6.35
C ASP A 91 2.22 -12.66 -7.21
N ALA A 92 2.22 -13.81 -7.88
CA ALA A 92 3.37 -14.29 -8.64
C ALA A 92 3.82 -13.33 -9.75
N ALA A 93 2.89 -12.57 -10.32
CA ALA A 93 3.17 -11.60 -11.38
C ALA A 93 3.30 -10.14 -10.89
N LEU A 94 3.40 -9.91 -9.58
CA LEU A 94 3.70 -8.58 -9.05
C LEU A 94 5.02 -8.03 -9.59
N ALA A 95 5.12 -6.72 -9.70
CA ALA A 95 6.33 -6.03 -10.15
C ALA A 95 7.53 -6.28 -9.21
N GLY A 96 7.27 -6.47 -7.91
CA GLY A 96 8.31 -6.70 -6.90
C GLY A 96 7.80 -7.59 -5.76
N ALA A 97 8.62 -7.75 -4.73
CA ALA A 97 8.29 -8.48 -3.51
C ALA A 97 8.91 -7.77 -2.30
N GLY A 98 8.27 -7.87 -1.16
CA GLY A 98 8.74 -7.27 0.09
C GLY A 98 7.63 -6.59 0.89
N ILE A 99 8.04 -5.68 1.76
CA ILE A 99 7.13 -4.89 2.57
C ILE A 99 6.52 -3.79 1.73
N ILE A 100 5.20 -3.66 1.81
CA ILE A 100 4.42 -2.59 1.20
C ILE A 100 3.77 -1.80 2.32
N ILE A 101 3.76 -0.48 2.19
CA ILE A 101 3.06 0.42 3.08
C ILE A 101 2.05 1.21 2.27
N ASN A 102 0.78 1.01 2.60
CA ASN A 102 -0.32 1.78 2.07
C ASN A 102 -0.61 2.95 3.01
N HIS A 103 -0.62 4.16 2.50
CA HIS A 103 -1.13 5.34 3.19
C HIS A 103 -2.58 5.55 2.79
N ILE A 104 -3.45 5.62 3.76
CA ILE A 104 -4.86 5.86 3.59
C ILE A 104 -5.25 7.14 4.35
N ASN A 105 -5.89 8.06 3.66
CA ASN A 105 -6.60 9.19 4.23
C ASN A 105 -8.08 9.00 3.88
N TYR A 106 -8.80 8.34 4.77
CA TYR A 106 -10.16 7.88 4.51
C TYR A 106 -11.14 9.05 4.49
N ASP A 107 -12.00 9.05 3.50
CA ASP A 107 -13.09 10.00 3.36
C ASP A 107 -14.32 9.22 2.87
N GLN A 108 -15.36 9.11 3.71
CA GLN A 108 -16.54 8.32 3.44
C GLN A 108 -17.24 8.76 2.15
N ASP A 109 -17.36 10.07 1.91
CA ASP A 109 -18.08 10.61 0.76
C ASP A 109 -17.36 10.24 -0.54
N LEU A 110 -16.02 10.27 -0.56
CA LEU A 110 -15.23 9.86 -1.71
C LEU A 110 -15.24 8.35 -1.94
N TRP A 111 -15.30 7.56 -0.86
CA TRP A 111 -15.41 6.09 -0.98
C TRP A 111 -16.79 5.68 -1.50
N ASP A 112 -17.86 6.33 -1.05
CA ASP A 112 -19.22 6.03 -1.47
C ASP A 112 -19.46 6.25 -2.97
N ILE A 113 -18.76 7.22 -3.55
CA ILE A 113 -18.82 7.51 -4.99
C ILE A 113 -17.66 6.89 -5.79
N ASN A 114 -16.82 6.07 -5.15
CA ASN A 114 -15.65 5.41 -5.76
C ASN A 114 -14.61 6.38 -6.38
N MET A 115 -14.39 7.51 -5.73
CA MET A 115 -13.47 8.55 -6.20
C MET A 115 -12.29 8.86 -5.27
N PRO A 116 -11.74 7.92 -4.48
CA PRO A 116 -10.69 8.25 -3.50
C PRO A 116 -9.39 8.77 -4.12
N ASN A 117 -9.15 8.49 -5.40
CA ASN A 117 -7.94 8.93 -6.11
C ASN A 117 -8.25 9.67 -7.42
N THR A 118 -9.46 10.11 -7.62
CA THR A 118 -9.80 10.94 -8.78
C THR A 118 -9.27 12.36 -8.57
N ASN A 119 -8.40 12.81 -9.46
CA ASN A 119 -7.88 14.17 -9.46
C ASN A 119 -8.89 15.14 -10.09
N ASP A 120 -9.88 15.55 -9.32
CA ASP A 120 -10.91 16.47 -9.69
C ASP A 120 -10.90 17.67 -8.72
N PRO A 121 -10.71 18.93 -9.22
CA PRO A 121 -10.67 20.10 -8.36
C PRO A 121 -11.91 20.32 -7.51
N ASP A 122 -13.06 19.82 -7.97
CA ASP A 122 -14.34 19.99 -7.28
C ASP A 122 -14.56 18.96 -6.18
N TYR A 123 -13.87 17.80 -6.26
CA TYR A 123 -14.03 16.69 -5.32
C TYR A 123 -12.75 16.36 -4.58
N ASN A 124 -11.62 16.28 -5.29
CA ASN A 124 -10.41 15.70 -4.73
C ASN A 124 -9.16 16.26 -5.41
N GLN A 125 -8.24 16.79 -4.62
CA GLN A 125 -7.00 17.39 -5.11
C GLN A 125 -5.74 16.58 -4.77
N TYR A 126 -5.86 15.45 -4.07
CA TYR A 126 -4.76 14.58 -3.65
C TYR A 126 -5.18 13.11 -3.57
N GLU A 127 -4.21 12.21 -3.53
CA GLU A 127 -4.44 10.79 -3.40
C GLU A 127 -4.85 10.43 -1.98
N HIS A 128 -5.98 9.78 -1.81
CA HIS A 128 -6.48 9.31 -0.51
C HIS A 128 -6.06 7.87 -0.19
N ILE A 129 -5.67 7.08 -1.18
CA ILE A 129 -5.04 5.78 -0.97
C ILE A 129 -3.86 5.61 -1.93
N THR A 130 -2.67 5.43 -1.38
CA THR A 130 -1.44 5.37 -2.17
C THR A 130 -0.38 4.50 -1.50
N LEU A 131 0.61 4.10 -2.29
CA LEU A 131 1.81 3.43 -1.79
C LEU A 131 2.83 4.47 -1.34
N ILE A 132 3.50 4.20 -0.22
CA ILE A 132 4.65 5.00 0.24
C ILE A 132 5.88 4.56 -0.56
N PRO A 133 6.46 5.44 -1.39
CA PRO A 133 7.69 5.11 -2.13
C PRO A 133 8.90 5.09 -1.20
N ALA A 134 9.73 4.05 -1.35
CA ALA A 134 10.93 3.85 -0.53
C ALA A 134 11.99 4.97 -0.69
N ASP A 135 11.96 5.70 -1.80
CA ASP A 135 12.85 6.82 -2.08
C ASP A 135 12.19 8.19 -1.83
N ASN A 136 10.97 8.19 -1.29
CA ASN A 136 10.15 9.38 -1.06
C ASN A 136 9.92 10.27 -2.30
N MET A 137 10.02 9.69 -3.50
CA MET A 137 9.87 10.42 -4.76
C MET A 137 8.55 10.11 -5.45
N LYS A 138 7.46 10.74 -4.99
CA LYS A 138 6.10 10.56 -5.55
C LYS A 138 6.02 10.70 -7.08
N ASN A 139 6.84 11.56 -7.68
CA ASN A 139 6.83 11.79 -9.13
C ASN A 139 7.40 10.62 -9.95
N ARG A 140 8.21 9.73 -9.37
CA ARG A 140 8.69 8.53 -10.06
C ARG A 140 7.63 7.44 -10.17
N LEU A 141 6.64 7.44 -9.29
CA LEU A 141 5.51 6.51 -9.39
C LEU A 141 4.75 6.69 -10.72
N LYS A 142 4.70 7.91 -11.25
CA LYS A 142 4.07 8.21 -12.54
C LYS A 142 4.83 7.70 -13.76
N GLN A 143 6.14 7.50 -13.66
CA GLN A 143 6.99 7.21 -14.81
C GLN A 143 7.50 5.78 -14.90
N MET A 144 7.43 4.99 -13.84
CA MET A 144 8.09 3.68 -13.79
C MET A 144 7.15 2.63 -13.18
N PHE A 145 6.52 1.86 -14.02
CA PHE A 145 5.67 0.71 -13.66
C PHE A 145 6.39 -0.43 -12.93
N ILE A 146 7.66 -0.27 -12.61
CA ILE A 146 8.54 -1.36 -12.19
C ILE A 146 9.40 -0.90 -11.02
N ASN A 147 9.48 -1.69 -9.97
CA ASN A 147 10.47 -1.66 -8.88
C ASN A 147 10.22 -0.78 -7.67
N TYR A 148 9.00 -0.48 -7.32
CA TYR A 148 8.84 0.50 -6.26
C TYR A 148 8.92 -0.02 -4.84
N PHE A 149 8.78 -1.25 -4.54
CA PHE A 149 8.74 -1.62 -3.13
C PHE A 149 9.32 -2.99 -2.80
N VAL A 150 10.62 -3.06 -2.79
CA VAL A 150 11.31 -4.06 -1.98
C VAL A 150 12.03 -3.32 -0.86
N LEU A 151 11.40 -3.24 0.27
CA LEU A 151 11.89 -2.43 1.40
C LEU A 151 12.98 -3.09 2.23
N THR A 152 13.22 -4.35 2.00
CA THR A 152 14.06 -5.16 2.89
C THR A 152 15.52 -4.82 2.91
N SER A 153 15.99 -4.00 1.96
CA SER A 153 17.41 -3.66 1.87
C SER A 153 17.70 -2.19 1.53
N ASN A 154 16.71 -1.30 1.55
CA ASN A 154 16.96 0.10 1.23
C ASN A 154 17.28 0.91 2.50
N PRO A 155 18.56 1.32 2.73
CA PRO A 155 18.96 2.07 3.93
C PRO A 155 18.24 3.41 4.09
N LYS A 156 17.79 4.03 2.99
CA LYS A 156 17.09 5.33 3.03
C LYS A 156 15.68 5.20 3.58
N PHE A 157 15.02 4.09 3.29
CA PHE A 157 13.68 3.84 3.81
C PHE A 157 13.73 3.45 5.29
N LEU A 158 14.69 2.62 5.67
CA LEU A 158 14.93 2.32 7.09
C LEU A 158 15.20 3.60 7.88
N LYS A 159 15.97 4.53 7.32
CA LYS A 159 16.21 5.83 7.93
C LYS A 159 14.93 6.68 8.04
N TYR A 160 14.05 6.66 7.03
CA TYR A 160 12.78 7.38 7.10
C TYR A 160 11.87 6.83 8.20
N ILE A 161 11.81 5.50 8.36
CA ILE A 161 11.05 4.86 9.46
C ILE A 161 11.74 5.11 10.81
N GLU A 162 13.06 5.11 10.86
CA GLU A 162 13.83 5.44 12.07
C GLU A 162 13.64 6.91 12.48
N ASP A 163 13.65 7.83 11.52
CA ASP A 163 13.43 9.27 11.75
C ASP A 163 11.98 9.59 12.18
N THR A 164 11.00 8.74 11.82
CA THR A 164 9.62 8.86 12.30
C THR A 164 9.39 8.16 13.65
N ASP A 165 10.41 7.55 14.21
CA ASP A 165 10.39 6.84 15.49
C ASP A 165 9.40 5.67 15.59
N PHE A 166 8.91 5.18 14.46
CA PHE A 166 7.68 4.40 14.46
C PHE A 166 7.84 2.89 14.41
N MET A 167 8.67 2.35 13.52
CA MET A 167 8.72 0.91 13.32
C MET A 167 10.03 0.44 12.70
N ARG A 168 10.56 -0.66 13.19
CA ARG A 168 11.69 -1.35 12.57
C ARG A 168 11.21 -2.69 12.03
N ILE A 169 11.28 -2.87 10.72
CA ILE A 169 10.90 -4.12 10.05
C ILE A 169 12.13 -4.75 9.43
N SER A 170 12.38 -6.01 9.71
CA SER A 170 13.31 -6.82 8.95
C SER A 170 12.60 -8.04 8.39
N THR A 171 12.87 -8.37 7.15
CA THR A 171 12.50 -9.65 6.55
C THR A 171 13.74 -10.52 6.48
N ILE A 172 13.59 -11.79 6.71
CA ILE A 172 14.62 -12.81 6.48
C ILE A 172 14.61 -13.19 5.01
#